data_867769aa876c8145354d37e4f9d9fa72
#
_entry.id   867769aa876c8145354d37e4f9d9fa72
#
_cell.length_a   1.000
_cell.length_b   1.000
_cell.length_c   1.000
_cell.angle_alpha   90.00
_cell.angle_beta   90.00
_cell.angle_gamma   90.00
#
_symmetry.space_group_name_H-M   'P 1'
#
loop_
_entity.id
_entity.type
_entity.pdbx_description
1 polymer ?
#
loop_
_entity_poly.entity_id
_entity_poly.type
_entity_poly.pdbx_seq_one_letter_code
_entity_poly.pdbx_strand_id
1 'polypeptide(L)'
;MSDATAALVSERVDKLLADVDPTAVDQAEFRGRQYDLGLAWVHFPEGYGGLGLPPVAQRDIDRRVYSAGAPYPGARHFFGLAMAGPTIVTNGDEAVKQRLLRRTFTGEDAWCQLFSEPGAGSDLAGLATRAVRDGDEWVISGQKVWNTLAHIADRGMLVARTDPEAPKHKGLTYFALDMHAPGVEVRPLRQITGEAEFNEVYLTEVRVPDADRIGDVGEGWRVSMTTLMNERTSIGGGGGGAPPRGSGAIAEAVRIWNEEAGDRSPANRDRLMRLWIEAEALRLTNIRAGQNRRAGNPGPEGSIAKLKFAEVNMAIYELCVDLLGADALVGFGYEMRRAENLGLTGPPGSARKMFLRSRANSIEGGTSEIQRNILGERVLGLPGEPRVDKDVPWSKVPR
;
A
#
# COMPACT_ATOMS: atom_id res chain seq x y z
N MET A 1 -0.82 26.98 5.67
CA MET A 1 -0.88 27.28 4.24
C MET A 1 -0.83 28.80 4.10
N SER A 2 -0.04 29.33 3.17
CA SER A 2 -0.04 30.79 2.93
C SER A 2 -1.33 31.22 2.24
N ASP A 3 -1.71 32.49 2.38
CA ASP A 3 -2.94 33.03 1.74
C ASP A 3 -2.87 32.90 0.21
N ALA A 4 -1.68 33.10 -0.39
CA ALA A 4 -1.47 32.93 -1.82
C ALA A 4 -1.69 31.48 -2.27
N THR A 5 -1.22 30.48 -1.51
CA THR A 5 -1.46 29.07 -1.79
C THR A 5 -2.94 28.73 -1.69
N ALA A 6 -3.62 29.24 -0.66
CA ALA A 6 -5.05 29.04 -0.47
C ALA A 6 -5.88 29.65 -1.60
N ALA A 7 -5.53 30.86 -2.06
CA ALA A 7 -6.20 31.53 -3.16
C ALA A 7 -6.04 30.76 -4.48
N LEU A 8 -4.82 30.31 -4.82
CA LEU A 8 -4.56 29.54 -6.04
C LEU A 8 -5.32 28.20 -6.02
N VAL A 9 -5.30 27.47 -4.91
CA VAL A 9 -6.07 26.22 -4.77
C VAL A 9 -7.57 26.48 -4.94
N SER A 10 -8.09 27.56 -4.31
CA SER A 10 -9.49 27.91 -4.44
C SER A 10 -9.88 28.21 -5.89
N GLU A 11 -9.11 29.07 -6.56
CA GLU A 11 -9.33 29.40 -7.99
C GLU A 11 -9.39 28.13 -8.86
N ARG A 12 -8.42 27.23 -8.71
CA ARG A 12 -8.35 26.00 -9.51
C ARG A 12 -9.49 25.04 -9.23
N VAL A 13 -9.90 24.89 -7.96
CA VAL A 13 -11.04 24.05 -7.60
C VAL A 13 -12.36 24.67 -8.05
N ASP A 14 -12.53 26.00 -7.93
CA ASP A 14 -13.71 26.70 -8.45
C ASP A 14 -13.84 26.50 -9.96
N LYS A 15 -12.72 26.63 -10.69
CA LYS A 15 -12.67 26.36 -12.12
C LYS A 15 -13.05 24.91 -12.44
N LEU A 16 -12.49 23.92 -11.73
CA LEU A 16 -12.82 22.50 -11.94
C LEU A 16 -14.31 22.25 -11.80
N LEU A 17 -14.93 22.75 -10.72
CA LEU A 17 -16.34 22.51 -10.41
C LEU A 17 -17.30 23.34 -11.30
N ALA A 18 -16.82 24.43 -11.87
CA ALA A 18 -17.57 25.21 -12.88
C ALA A 18 -17.51 24.55 -14.27
N ASP A 19 -16.36 23.98 -14.62
CA ASP A 19 -16.15 23.34 -15.92
C ASP A 19 -16.82 21.96 -16.01
N VAL A 20 -16.90 21.20 -14.89
CA VAL A 20 -17.38 19.81 -14.89
C VAL A 20 -18.15 19.49 -13.61
N ASP A 21 -19.40 19.07 -13.74
CA ASP A 21 -20.20 18.53 -12.62
C ASP A 21 -19.76 17.09 -12.32
N PRO A 22 -19.19 16.82 -11.13
CA PRO A 22 -18.70 15.47 -10.77
C PRO A 22 -19.80 14.40 -10.70
N THR A 23 -21.08 14.80 -10.66
CA THR A 23 -22.24 13.90 -10.61
C THR A 23 -22.81 13.59 -11.99
N ALA A 24 -22.43 14.36 -13.02
CA ALA A 24 -22.96 14.27 -14.36
C ALA A 24 -22.04 13.58 -15.38
N VAL A 25 -20.76 13.40 -15.05
CA VAL A 25 -19.75 12.75 -15.90
C VAL A 25 -19.21 11.49 -15.26
N ASP A 26 -18.52 10.65 -16.04
CA ASP A 26 -17.83 9.51 -15.47
C ASP A 26 -16.61 9.92 -14.61
N GLN A 27 -16.17 8.99 -13.75
CA GLN A 27 -15.09 9.25 -12.82
C GLN A 27 -13.77 9.57 -13.52
N ALA A 28 -13.45 8.91 -14.64
CA ALA A 28 -12.19 9.10 -15.35
C ALA A 28 -12.16 10.48 -16.02
N GLU A 29 -13.26 10.95 -16.58
CA GLU A 29 -13.38 12.29 -17.16
C GLU A 29 -13.17 13.36 -16.10
N PHE A 30 -13.91 13.29 -14.98
CA PHE A 30 -13.75 14.25 -13.88
C PHE A 30 -12.30 14.28 -13.35
N ARG A 31 -11.71 13.10 -13.10
CA ARG A 31 -10.34 13.00 -12.62
C ARG A 31 -9.32 13.46 -13.65
N GLY A 32 -9.60 13.27 -14.95
CA GLY A 32 -8.78 13.82 -16.02
C GLY A 32 -8.71 15.35 -15.96
N ARG A 33 -9.84 16.03 -15.79
CA ARG A 33 -9.88 17.50 -15.61
C ARG A 33 -9.20 17.94 -14.32
N GLN A 34 -9.37 17.19 -13.24
CA GLN A 34 -8.67 17.43 -11.96
C GLN A 34 -7.15 17.34 -12.14
N TYR A 35 -6.66 16.35 -12.87
CA TYR A 35 -5.25 16.20 -13.22
C TYR A 35 -4.73 17.37 -14.06
N ASP A 36 -5.44 17.71 -15.12
CA ASP A 36 -5.06 18.76 -16.07
C ASP A 36 -4.98 20.16 -15.41
N LEU A 37 -5.73 20.37 -14.30
CA LEU A 37 -5.68 21.59 -13.49
C LEU A 37 -4.60 21.53 -12.35
N GLY A 38 -3.83 20.46 -12.25
CA GLY A 38 -2.79 20.29 -11.22
C GLY A 38 -3.34 19.94 -9.83
N LEU A 39 -4.55 19.45 -9.73
CA LEU A 39 -5.26 19.16 -8.47
C LEU A 39 -5.22 17.65 -8.09
N ALA A 40 -4.49 16.84 -8.84
CA ALA A 40 -4.39 15.40 -8.63
C ALA A 40 -3.50 15.05 -7.43
N TRP A 41 -2.27 15.46 -7.51
CA TRP A 41 -1.25 15.39 -6.47
C TRP A 41 -0.62 16.77 -6.34
N VAL A 42 -1.25 17.65 -5.58
CA VAL A 42 -0.92 19.09 -5.54
C VAL A 42 0.57 19.39 -5.34
N HIS A 43 1.31 18.47 -4.73
CA HIS A 43 2.75 18.57 -4.46
C HIS A 43 3.65 18.08 -5.59
N PHE A 44 3.08 17.45 -6.63
CA PHE A 44 3.86 17.11 -7.82
C PHE A 44 4.19 18.37 -8.62
N PRO A 45 5.24 18.33 -9.46
CA PRO A 45 5.54 19.44 -10.35
C PRO A 45 4.37 19.78 -11.29
N GLU A 46 4.34 21.00 -11.78
CA GLU A 46 3.42 21.40 -12.86
C GLU A 46 3.63 20.53 -14.09
N GLY A 47 2.53 20.22 -14.77
CA GLY A 47 2.53 19.29 -15.92
C GLY A 47 2.37 17.81 -15.56
N TYR A 48 2.52 17.45 -14.28
CA TYR A 48 2.39 16.07 -13.79
C TYR A 48 1.23 15.88 -12.81
N GLY A 49 0.18 16.68 -12.97
CA GLY A 49 -1.00 16.62 -12.11
C GLY A 49 -0.86 17.36 -10.79
N GLY A 50 0.19 18.16 -10.63
CA GLY A 50 0.46 18.97 -9.45
C GLY A 50 0.69 20.45 -9.76
N LEU A 51 0.89 21.24 -8.70
CA LEU A 51 1.16 22.68 -8.71
C LEU A 51 2.45 23.03 -7.95
N GLY A 52 3.26 22.04 -7.55
CA GLY A 52 4.45 22.25 -6.71
C GLY A 52 4.15 22.78 -5.30
N LEU A 53 2.92 22.65 -4.83
CA LEU A 53 2.45 23.19 -3.55
C LEU A 53 2.70 22.21 -2.38
N PRO A 54 2.71 22.69 -1.13
CA PRO A 54 2.84 21.80 0.02
C PRO A 54 1.72 20.75 0.07
N PRO A 55 2.03 19.47 0.44
CA PRO A 55 1.04 18.38 0.45
C PRO A 55 -0.20 18.64 1.31
N VAL A 56 -0.10 19.51 2.30
CA VAL A 56 -1.22 19.89 3.17
C VAL A 56 -2.38 20.52 2.39
N ALA A 57 -2.11 21.15 1.25
CA ALA A 57 -3.11 21.79 0.40
C ALA A 57 -4.06 20.74 -0.25
N GLN A 58 -3.63 19.48 -0.41
CA GLN A 58 -4.46 18.41 -0.97
C GLN A 58 -5.76 18.20 -0.17
N ARG A 59 -5.74 18.42 1.13
CA ARG A 59 -6.92 18.23 1.98
C ARG A 59 -8.07 19.18 1.66
N ASP A 60 -7.77 20.41 1.29
CA ASP A 60 -8.79 21.38 0.91
C ASP A 60 -9.37 21.05 -0.45
N ILE A 61 -8.52 20.58 -1.39
CA ILE A 61 -8.94 20.08 -2.69
C ILE A 61 -9.91 18.91 -2.49
N ASP A 62 -9.46 17.85 -1.79
CA ASP A 62 -10.24 16.63 -1.57
C ASP A 62 -11.57 16.92 -0.86
N ARG A 63 -11.54 17.74 0.19
CA ARG A 63 -12.76 18.14 0.92
C ARG A 63 -13.78 18.78 -0.03
N ARG A 64 -13.37 19.72 -0.86
CA ARG A 64 -14.27 20.47 -1.76
C ARG A 64 -14.78 19.59 -2.89
N VAL A 65 -13.90 18.82 -3.51
CA VAL A 65 -14.24 17.91 -4.61
C VAL A 65 -15.25 16.85 -4.14
N TYR A 66 -15.00 16.20 -3.00
CA TYR A 66 -15.93 15.19 -2.46
C TYR A 66 -17.21 15.80 -1.90
N SER A 67 -17.18 17.02 -1.34
CA SER A 67 -18.40 17.73 -0.93
C SER A 67 -19.28 18.13 -2.12
N ALA A 68 -18.70 18.26 -3.32
CA ALA A 68 -19.42 18.49 -4.56
C ALA A 68 -19.98 17.21 -5.19
N GLY A 69 -19.79 16.04 -4.57
CA GLY A 69 -20.34 14.76 -5.01
C GLY A 69 -19.42 13.90 -5.87
N ALA A 70 -18.15 14.27 -6.02
CA ALA A 70 -17.20 13.42 -6.71
C ALA A 70 -17.04 12.06 -6.00
N PRO A 71 -17.00 10.93 -6.75
CA PRO A 71 -16.84 9.61 -6.14
C PRO A 71 -15.46 9.45 -5.52
N TYR A 72 -15.41 8.82 -4.34
CA TYR A 72 -14.15 8.43 -3.72
C TYR A 72 -13.41 7.40 -4.59
N PRO A 73 -12.07 7.49 -4.66
CA PRO A 73 -11.29 6.48 -5.34
C PRO A 73 -11.46 5.13 -4.62
N GLY A 74 -11.87 4.12 -5.38
CA GLY A 74 -11.98 2.74 -4.89
C GLY A 74 -10.64 2.02 -4.86
N ALA A 75 -10.68 0.71 -4.57
CA ALA A 75 -9.51 -0.16 -4.53
C ALA A 75 -8.70 -0.14 -5.83
N ARG A 76 -9.36 -0.02 -6.97
CA ARG A 76 -8.73 0.11 -8.30
C ARG A 76 -7.69 1.23 -8.36
N HIS A 77 -7.89 2.33 -7.64
CA HIS A 77 -7.00 3.48 -7.66
C HIS A 77 -5.90 3.45 -6.59
N PHE A 78 -6.04 2.59 -5.58
CA PHE A 78 -5.18 2.64 -4.39
C PHE A 78 -3.70 2.55 -4.72
N PHE A 79 -3.28 1.50 -5.45
CA PHE A 79 -1.87 1.30 -5.79
C PHE A 79 -1.35 2.38 -6.75
N GLY A 80 -2.19 2.83 -7.67
CA GLY A 80 -1.87 3.92 -8.59
C GLY A 80 -1.59 5.22 -7.85
N LEU A 81 -2.54 5.65 -7.02
CA LEU A 81 -2.47 6.93 -6.32
C LEU A 81 -1.41 6.96 -5.22
N ALA A 82 -1.31 5.87 -4.46
CA ALA A 82 -0.49 5.82 -3.26
C ALA A 82 0.96 5.38 -3.52
N MET A 83 1.21 4.65 -4.59
CA MET A 83 2.50 3.99 -4.83
C MET A 83 3.06 4.25 -6.22
N ALA A 84 2.35 3.90 -7.30
CA ALA A 84 2.86 4.02 -8.66
C ALA A 84 3.09 5.49 -9.06
N GLY A 85 2.13 6.37 -8.87
CA GLY A 85 2.25 7.80 -9.20
C GLY A 85 3.45 8.46 -8.52
N PRO A 86 3.60 8.38 -7.17
CA PRO A 86 4.78 8.89 -6.48
C PRO A 86 6.10 8.26 -6.93
N THR A 87 6.10 6.97 -7.27
CA THR A 87 7.30 6.28 -7.77
C THR A 87 7.69 6.78 -9.16
N ILE A 88 6.71 6.92 -10.06
CA ILE A 88 6.92 7.38 -11.44
C ILE A 88 7.40 8.84 -11.45
N VAL A 89 6.76 9.74 -10.70
CA VAL A 89 7.15 11.16 -10.70
C VAL A 89 8.58 11.35 -10.18
N THR A 90 9.02 10.49 -9.23
CA THR A 90 10.35 10.58 -8.62
C THR A 90 11.44 9.94 -9.47
N ASN A 91 11.17 8.83 -10.15
CA ASN A 91 12.19 7.98 -10.77
C ASN A 91 12.02 7.78 -12.27
N GLY A 92 10.84 8.05 -12.83
CA GLY A 92 10.59 7.92 -14.27
C GLY A 92 11.30 9.02 -15.06
N ASP A 93 11.68 8.72 -16.28
CA ASP A 93 12.06 9.74 -17.24
C ASP A 93 10.85 10.55 -17.72
N GLU A 94 11.08 11.54 -18.56
CA GLU A 94 10.04 12.44 -19.03
C GLU A 94 8.95 11.70 -19.83
N ALA A 95 9.35 10.78 -20.71
CA ALA A 95 8.43 10.03 -21.54
C ALA A 95 7.52 9.10 -20.72
N VAL A 96 8.09 8.43 -19.71
CA VAL A 96 7.34 7.58 -18.76
C VAL A 96 6.33 8.41 -17.96
N LYS A 97 6.74 9.59 -17.45
CA LYS A 97 5.85 10.47 -16.67
C LYS A 97 4.66 10.94 -17.49
N GLN A 98 4.90 11.44 -18.69
CA GLN A 98 3.86 11.94 -19.58
C GLN A 98 2.86 10.84 -20.00
N ARG A 99 3.36 9.64 -20.23
CA ARG A 99 2.53 8.51 -20.68
C ARG A 99 1.69 7.91 -19.56
N LEU A 100 2.24 7.78 -18.33
CA LEU A 100 1.63 6.97 -17.29
C LEU A 100 0.89 7.78 -16.20
N LEU A 101 1.35 8.98 -15.82
CA LEU A 101 0.81 9.65 -14.62
C LEU A 101 -0.67 9.99 -14.73
N ARG A 102 -1.11 10.54 -15.88
CA ARG A 102 -2.51 10.91 -16.07
C ARG A 102 -3.42 9.68 -16.02
N ARG A 103 -3.07 8.61 -16.73
CA ARG A 103 -3.81 7.34 -16.76
C ARG A 103 -3.86 6.66 -15.39
N THR A 104 -2.76 6.75 -14.63
CA THR A 104 -2.67 6.29 -13.24
C THR A 104 -3.66 7.04 -12.33
N PHE A 105 -3.75 8.37 -12.49
CA PHE A 105 -4.64 9.17 -11.66
C PHE A 105 -6.11 8.99 -12.02
N THR A 106 -6.44 8.92 -13.30
CA THR A 106 -7.83 8.72 -13.78
C THR A 106 -8.36 7.33 -13.42
N GLY A 107 -7.47 6.35 -13.22
CA GLY A 107 -7.82 4.94 -13.02
C GLY A 107 -8.06 4.18 -14.33
N GLU A 108 -7.73 4.79 -15.49
CA GLU A 108 -7.63 4.06 -16.75
C GLU A 108 -6.62 2.93 -16.65
N ASP A 109 -5.50 3.17 -15.94
CA ASP A 109 -4.53 2.13 -15.57
C ASP A 109 -4.67 1.83 -14.07
N ALA A 110 -5.26 0.69 -13.73
CA ALA A 110 -5.20 0.12 -12.39
C ALA A 110 -3.85 -0.57 -12.17
N TRP A 111 -3.27 -0.41 -11.00
CA TRP A 111 -1.96 -0.94 -10.68
C TRP A 111 -1.97 -2.04 -9.62
N CYS A 112 -1.04 -2.99 -9.73
CA CYS A 112 -0.68 -3.91 -8.66
C CYS A 112 0.82 -3.90 -8.39
N GLN A 113 1.23 -4.50 -7.26
CA GLN A 113 2.63 -4.62 -6.88
C GLN A 113 3.14 -6.03 -7.15
N LEU A 114 4.22 -6.17 -7.92
CA LEU A 114 4.85 -7.42 -8.33
C LEU A 114 6.27 -7.52 -7.75
N PHE A 115 6.36 -7.61 -6.40
CA PHE A 115 7.62 -7.59 -5.67
C PHE A 115 7.98 -8.97 -5.13
N SER A 116 7.23 -9.46 -4.15
CA SER A 116 7.51 -10.71 -3.45
C SER A 116 7.48 -11.93 -4.36
N GLU A 117 8.32 -12.90 -4.03
CA GLU A 117 8.38 -14.21 -4.66
C GLU A 117 8.25 -15.31 -3.60
N PRO A 118 7.95 -16.57 -3.96
CA PRO A 118 7.91 -17.66 -3.00
C PRO A 118 9.16 -17.78 -2.13
N GLY A 119 10.35 -17.47 -2.69
CA GLY A 119 11.64 -17.49 -1.99
C GLY A 119 12.15 -16.12 -1.52
N ALA A 120 11.43 -15.02 -1.75
CA ALA A 120 11.91 -13.66 -1.47
C ALA A 120 10.77 -12.76 -0.98
N GLY A 121 10.55 -12.74 0.34
CA GLY A 121 9.61 -11.85 1.03
C GLY A 121 10.34 -10.76 1.80
N SER A 122 10.76 -11.03 3.05
CA SER A 122 11.52 -10.07 3.86
C SER A 122 12.89 -9.74 3.25
N ASP A 123 13.57 -10.71 2.65
CA ASP A 123 14.75 -10.47 1.83
C ASP A 123 14.35 -10.24 0.36
N LEU A 124 13.62 -9.15 0.11
CA LEU A 124 13.15 -8.80 -1.22
C LEU A 124 14.30 -8.69 -2.24
N ALA A 125 15.46 -8.20 -1.82
CA ALA A 125 16.62 -8.11 -2.70
C ALA A 125 17.15 -9.48 -3.18
N GLY A 126 16.70 -10.57 -2.55
CA GLY A 126 17.00 -11.95 -2.95
C GLY A 126 16.18 -12.45 -4.15
N LEU A 127 15.22 -11.69 -4.68
CA LEU A 127 14.32 -12.07 -5.76
C LEU A 127 15.06 -12.63 -6.99
N ALA A 128 14.43 -13.60 -7.68
CA ALA A 128 14.99 -14.38 -8.78
C ALA A 128 14.30 -14.17 -10.12
N THR A 129 13.14 -13.50 -10.20
CA THR A 129 12.51 -13.13 -11.48
C THR A 129 13.55 -12.46 -12.36
N ARG A 130 13.84 -13.05 -13.51
CA ARG A 130 14.93 -12.64 -14.40
C ARG A 130 14.39 -11.74 -15.50
N ALA A 131 15.14 -10.69 -15.83
CA ALA A 131 14.93 -9.86 -17.02
C ALA A 131 16.22 -9.86 -17.85
N VAL A 132 16.12 -10.29 -19.11
CA VAL A 132 17.24 -10.33 -20.06
C VAL A 132 16.96 -9.35 -21.18
N ARG A 133 17.92 -8.49 -21.49
CA ARG A 133 17.78 -7.52 -22.57
C ARG A 133 17.83 -8.18 -23.93
N ASP A 134 16.88 -7.82 -24.79
CA ASP A 134 16.78 -8.27 -26.19
C ASP A 134 16.47 -7.05 -27.07
N GLY A 135 17.50 -6.38 -27.57
CA GLY A 135 17.38 -5.13 -28.32
C GLY A 135 16.86 -3.99 -27.45
N ASP A 136 15.71 -3.45 -27.80
CA ASP A 136 14.98 -2.38 -27.10
C ASP A 136 13.88 -2.90 -26.16
N GLU A 137 13.86 -4.20 -25.93
CA GLU A 137 12.94 -4.88 -25.01
C GLU A 137 13.68 -5.69 -23.95
N TRP A 138 12.93 -6.14 -22.95
CA TRP A 138 13.35 -7.08 -21.92
C TRP A 138 12.47 -8.31 -21.95
N VAL A 139 13.08 -9.50 -21.93
CA VAL A 139 12.38 -10.78 -21.80
C VAL A 139 12.39 -11.18 -20.33
N ILE A 140 11.21 -11.26 -19.73
CA ILE A 140 11.05 -11.43 -18.29
C ILE A 140 10.40 -12.78 -17.99
N SER A 141 11.03 -13.56 -17.09
CA SER A 141 10.51 -14.84 -16.62
C SER A 141 10.67 -14.99 -15.12
N GLY A 142 9.61 -15.49 -14.44
CA GLY A 142 9.60 -15.71 -12.98
C GLY A 142 8.20 -15.88 -12.42
N GLN A 143 8.11 -15.85 -11.09
CA GLN A 143 6.84 -15.94 -10.36
C GLN A 143 6.81 -14.90 -9.27
N LYS A 144 5.72 -14.16 -9.19
CA LYS A 144 5.40 -13.23 -8.11
C LYS A 144 4.24 -13.77 -7.26
N VAL A 145 4.24 -13.43 -5.97
CA VAL A 145 3.23 -13.93 -5.03
C VAL A 145 2.75 -12.82 -4.09
N TRP A 146 1.58 -13.00 -3.50
CA TRP A 146 0.92 -12.02 -2.63
C TRP A 146 0.57 -10.71 -3.36
N ASN A 147 0.27 -10.83 -4.66
CA ASN A 147 -0.03 -9.68 -5.50
C ASN A 147 -1.49 -9.26 -5.33
N THR A 148 -1.70 -8.27 -4.47
CA THR A 148 -3.04 -7.75 -4.15
C THR A 148 -3.68 -7.16 -5.40
N LEU A 149 -4.93 -7.60 -5.69
CA LEU A 149 -5.76 -7.13 -6.79
C LEU A 149 -5.11 -7.26 -8.19
N ALA A 150 -4.09 -8.11 -8.37
CA ALA A 150 -3.47 -8.30 -9.69
C ALA A 150 -4.46 -8.76 -10.76
N HIS A 151 -5.59 -9.38 -10.38
CA HIS A 151 -6.62 -9.85 -11.29
C HIS A 151 -7.51 -8.75 -11.89
N ILE A 152 -7.43 -7.51 -11.37
CA ILE A 152 -8.12 -6.34 -11.92
C ILE A 152 -7.14 -5.24 -12.34
N ALA A 153 -5.84 -5.51 -12.29
CA ALA A 153 -4.81 -4.53 -12.61
C ALA A 153 -4.51 -4.53 -14.11
N ASP A 154 -4.28 -3.34 -14.66
CA ASP A 154 -3.82 -3.13 -16.03
C ASP A 154 -2.29 -3.05 -16.07
N ARG A 155 -1.67 -2.57 -14.98
CA ARG A 155 -0.21 -2.38 -14.86
C ARG A 155 0.34 -3.01 -13.59
N GLY A 156 1.56 -3.56 -13.69
CA GLY A 156 2.31 -4.11 -12.57
C GLY A 156 3.56 -3.29 -12.27
N MET A 157 3.74 -2.89 -11.01
CA MET A 157 5.01 -2.38 -10.48
C MET A 157 5.96 -3.56 -10.31
N LEU A 158 6.74 -3.89 -11.33
CA LEU A 158 7.58 -5.10 -11.36
C LEU A 158 9.03 -4.81 -11.04
N VAL A 159 9.60 -5.57 -10.10
CA VAL A 159 11.04 -5.62 -9.86
C VAL A 159 11.59 -6.96 -10.35
N ALA A 160 12.62 -6.91 -11.19
CA ALA A 160 13.25 -8.10 -11.73
C ALA A 160 14.79 -7.97 -11.69
N ARG A 161 15.46 -9.12 -11.76
CA ARG A 161 16.92 -9.21 -11.78
C ARG A 161 17.44 -9.12 -13.19
N THR A 162 18.22 -8.08 -13.45
CA THR A 162 18.89 -7.83 -14.73
C THR A 162 20.35 -8.22 -14.72
N ASP A 163 21.00 -8.22 -13.53
CA ASP A 163 22.40 -8.63 -13.38
C ASP A 163 22.56 -9.57 -12.17
N PRO A 164 22.73 -10.88 -12.38
CA PRO A 164 22.98 -11.85 -11.31
C PRO A 164 24.41 -11.80 -10.76
N GLU A 165 25.35 -11.19 -11.47
CA GLU A 165 26.76 -11.10 -11.04
C GLU A 165 27.02 -9.84 -10.18
N ALA A 166 26.09 -8.91 -10.14
CA ALA A 166 26.12 -7.80 -9.20
C ALA A 166 25.70 -8.23 -7.78
N PRO A 167 26.10 -7.50 -6.72
CA PRO A 167 25.53 -7.66 -5.38
C PRO A 167 24.01 -7.53 -5.41
N LYS A 168 23.30 -8.28 -4.57
CA LYS A 168 21.85 -8.48 -4.67
C LYS A 168 21.00 -7.21 -4.81
N HIS A 169 21.41 -6.10 -4.20
CA HIS A 169 20.70 -4.81 -4.31
C HIS A 169 21.02 -4.01 -5.58
N LYS A 170 22.13 -4.32 -6.27
CA LYS A 170 22.59 -3.57 -7.45
C LYS A 170 22.22 -4.21 -8.78
N GLY A 171 21.77 -5.46 -8.76
CA GLY A 171 21.41 -6.21 -9.97
C GLY A 171 19.90 -6.19 -10.28
N LEU A 172 19.14 -5.24 -9.75
CA LEU A 172 17.70 -5.15 -9.90
C LEU A 172 17.29 -3.97 -10.77
N THR A 173 16.24 -4.15 -11.59
CA THR A 173 15.64 -3.10 -12.41
C THR A 173 14.13 -3.08 -12.22
N TYR A 174 13.51 -1.92 -12.37
CA TYR A 174 12.09 -1.70 -12.12
C TYR A 174 11.35 -1.40 -13.43
N PHE A 175 10.17 -2.01 -13.61
CA PHE A 175 9.38 -1.92 -14.83
C PHE A 175 7.90 -1.64 -14.55
N ALA A 176 7.25 -0.92 -15.45
CA ALA A 176 5.80 -0.79 -15.54
C ALA A 176 5.26 -1.88 -16.46
N LEU A 177 5.03 -3.09 -15.93
CA LEU A 177 4.56 -4.24 -16.69
C LEU A 177 3.12 -4.04 -17.18
N ASP A 178 2.84 -4.36 -18.45
CA ASP A 178 1.48 -4.57 -18.95
C ASP A 178 0.96 -5.92 -18.44
N MET A 179 -0.10 -5.90 -17.61
CA MET A 179 -0.67 -7.12 -17.03
C MET A 179 -1.44 -7.99 -18.05
N HIS A 180 -1.71 -7.44 -19.25
CA HIS A 180 -2.37 -8.13 -20.34
C HIS A 180 -1.38 -8.63 -21.41
N ALA A 181 -0.06 -8.41 -21.21
CA ALA A 181 0.95 -8.86 -22.14
C ALA A 181 0.95 -10.40 -22.27
N PRO A 182 1.25 -10.94 -23.47
CA PRO A 182 1.44 -12.38 -23.65
C PRO A 182 2.46 -12.95 -22.68
N GLY A 183 2.14 -14.08 -22.04
CA GLY A 183 2.99 -14.73 -21.04
C GLY A 183 2.75 -14.31 -19.59
N VAL A 184 1.87 -13.34 -19.34
CA VAL A 184 1.39 -12.99 -17.99
C VAL A 184 0.20 -13.87 -17.65
N GLU A 185 0.30 -14.63 -16.56
CA GLU A 185 -0.82 -15.44 -16.04
C GLU A 185 -1.07 -15.10 -14.58
N VAL A 186 -2.30 -14.68 -14.26
CA VAL A 186 -2.74 -14.32 -12.89
C VAL A 186 -3.61 -15.43 -12.32
N ARG A 187 -3.13 -16.05 -11.23
CA ARG A 187 -3.86 -17.11 -10.53
C ARG A 187 -4.31 -16.65 -9.15
N PRO A 188 -5.56 -16.97 -8.74
CA PRO A 188 -6.04 -16.61 -7.41
C PRO A 188 -5.29 -17.39 -6.33
N LEU A 189 -4.89 -16.69 -5.26
CA LEU A 189 -4.36 -17.30 -4.05
C LEU A 189 -5.47 -17.31 -3.00
N ARG A 190 -6.06 -18.50 -2.77
CA ARG A 190 -7.13 -18.63 -1.79
C ARG A 190 -6.59 -18.49 -0.37
N GLN A 191 -7.15 -17.53 0.35
CA GLN A 191 -6.81 -17.25 1.74
C GLN A 191 -7.66 -18.06 2.70
N ILE A 192 -7.24 -18.17 3.96
CA ILE A 192 -8.00 -18.83 5.03
C ILE A 192 -9.39 -18.19 5.26
N THR A 193 -9.58 -16.94 4.85
CA THR A 193 -10.85 -16.21 4.90
C THR A 193 -11.86 -16.66 3.82
N GLY A 194 -11.44 -17.52 2.88
CA GLY A 194 -12.22 -17.89 1.70
C GLY A 194 -12.17 -16.87 0.56
N GLU A 195 -11.48 -15.76 0.74
CA GLU A 195 -11.25 -14.75 -0.31
C GLU A 195 -9.98 -15.01 -1.09
N ALA A 196 -9.87 -14.41 -2.27
CA ALA A 196 -8.68 -14.41 -3.10
C ALA A 196 -8.44 -13.01 -3.65
N GLU A 197 -8.19 -12.04 -2.75
CA GLU A 197 -7.71 -10.71 -3.10
C GLU A 197 -6.24 -10.73 -3.52
N PHE A 198 -5.47 -11.68 -2.95
CA PHE A 198 -4.10 -11.94 -3.36
C PHE A 198 -4.04 -12.90 -4.54
N ASN A 199 -2.98 -12.77 -5.30
CA ASN A 199 -2.74 -13.60 -6.49
C ASN A 199 -1.28 -14.04 -6.53
N GLU A 200 -1.04 -15.11 -7.28
CA GLU A 200 0.24 -15.45 -7.88
C GLU A 200 0.24 -14.92 -9.31
N VAL A 201 1.36 -14.39 -9.76
CA VAL A 201 1.54 -13.92 -11.13
C VAL A 201 2.75 -14.65 -11.74
N TYR A 202 2.48 -15.46 -12.74
CA TYR A 202 3.50 -16.17 -13.53
C TYR A 202 3.86 -15.35 -14.75
N LEU A 203 5.16 -15.23 -14.99
CA LEU A 203 5.74 -14.50 -16.12
C LEU A 203 6.54 -15.51 -16.94
N THR A 204 6.10 -15.76 -18.16
CA THR A 204 6.75 -16.72 -19.08
C THR A 204 7.18 -15.98 -20.34
N GLU A 205 8.46 -15.62 -20.41
CA GLU A 205 9.08 -14.90 -21.53
C GLU A 205 8.31 -13.63 -21.93
N VAL A 206 7.79 -12.89 -20.92
CA VAL A 206 7.04 -11.66 -21.15
C VAL A 206 7.94 -10.58 -21.71
N ARG A 207 7.56 -10.00 -22.85
CA ARG A 207 8.29 -8.89 -23.48
C ARG A 207 7.83 -7.56 -22.91
N VAL A 208 8.79 -6.79 -22.41
CA VAL A 208 8.56 -5.45 -21.82
C VAL A 208 9.47 -4.46 -22.55
N PRO A 209 8.93 -3.41 -23.20
CA PRO A 209 9.73 -2.37 -23.83
C PRO A 209 10.67 -1.68 -22.82
N ASP A 210 11.90 -1.33 -23.23
CA ASP A 210 12.81 -0.55 -22.36
C ASP A 210 12.21 0.82 -22.00
N ALA A 211 11.30 1.33 -22.82
CA ALA A 211 10.51 2.53 -22.55
C ALA A 211 9.55 2.39 -21.34
N ASP A 212 9.27 1.18 -20.87
CA ASP A 212 8.47 0.90 -19.67
C ASP A 212 9.34 0.69 -18.42
N ARG A 213 10.64 0.88 -18.53
CA ARG A 213 11.55 0.87 -17.38
C ARG A 213 11.43 2.16 -16.56
N ILE A 214 11.40 2.04 -15.24
CA ILE A 214 11.35 3.18 -14.32
C ILE A 214 12.70 3.29 -13.60
N GLY A 215 13.42 4.37 -13.86
CA GLY A 215 14.80 4.56 -13.39
C GLY A 215 15.84 3.81 -14.24
N ASP A 216 17.11 3.87 -13.85
CA ASP A 216 18.21 3.26 -14.60
C ASP A 216 18.32 1.75 -14.37
N VAL A 217 18.95 1.04 -15.29
CA VAL A 217 19.30 -0.38 -15.15
C VAL A 217 20.19 -0.57 -13.92
N GLY A 218 19.86 -1.52 -13.07
CA GLY A 218 20.58 -1.76 -11.80
C GLY A 218 20.09 -0.91 -10.61
N GLU A 219 19.27 0.11 -10.83
CA GLU A 219 18.73 1.00 -9.78
C GLU A 219 17.36 0.58 -9.24
N GLY A 220 16.87 -0.58 -9.63
CA GLY A 220 15.54 -1.07 -9.25
C GLY A 220 15.33 -1.18 -7.74
N TRP A 221 16.38 -1.42 -6.95
CA TRP A 221 16.29 -1.39 -5.50
C TRP A 221 15.97 0.00 -4.96
N ARG A 222 16.64 1.03 -5.47
CA ARG A 222 16.38 2.43 -5.08
C ARG A 222 14.95 2.85 -5.43
N VAL A 223 14.48 2.48 -6.63
CA VAL A 223 13.10 2.73 -7.05
C VAL A 223 12.10 1.99 -6.17
N SER A 224 12.38 0.72 -5.84
CA SER A 224 11.54 -0.08 -4.93
C SER A 224 11.44 0.54 -3.54
N MET A 225 12.53 1.11 -3.03
CA MET A 225 12.51 1.80 -1.73
C MET A 225 11.58 3.02 -1.75
N THR A 226 11.51 3.77 -2.87
CA THR A 226 10.52 4.86 -3.04
C THR A 226 9.09 4.32 -2.92
N THR A 227 8.78 3.23 -3.62
CA THR A 227 7.46 2.57 -3.57
C THR A 227 7.11 2.12 -2.14
N LEU A 228 8.02 1.42 -1.46
CA LEU A 228 7.81 0.90 -0.11
C LEU A 228 7.66 2.01 0.95
N MET A 229 8.34 3.15 0.77
CA MET A 229 8.17 4.30 1.67
C MET A 229 6.78 4.92 1.50
N ASN A 230 6.28 5.03 0.28
CA ASN A 230 4.94 5.53 0.00
C ASN A 230 3.86 4.57 0.50
N GLU A 231 4.05 3.26 0.36
CA GLU A 231 3.19 2.21 0.92
C GLU A 231 3.01 2.39 2.44
N ARG A 232 4.10 2.49 3.18
CA ARG A 232 4.07 2.67 4.64
C ARG A 232 3.34 3.94 5.06
N THR A 233 3.52 5.02 4.30
CA THR A 233 2.83 6.29 4.56
C THR A 233 1.33 6.17 4.33
N SER A 234 0.92 5.44 3.31
CA SER A 234 -0.48 5.28 2.94
C SER A 234 -1.22 4.32 3.87
N ILE A 235 -0.63 3.17 4.21
CA ILE A 235 -1.19 2.19 5.15
C ILE A 235 -1.17 2.74 6.59
N GLY A 236 -0.14 3.49 6.96
CA GLY A 236 -0.01 4.09 8.30
C GLY A 236 -0.95 5.27 8.59
N GLY A 237 -1.95 5.55 7.75
CA GLY A 237 -2.95 6.59 7.99
C GLY A 237 -2.48 8.01 7.70
N GLY A 238 -1.57 8.17 6.73
CA GLY A 238 -0.94 9.47 6.42
C GLY A 238 -1.84 10.55 5.83
N GLY A 239 -3.04 10.23 5.34
CA GLY A 239 -3.91 11.17 4.61
C GLY A 239 -5.14 11.67 5.35
N GLY A 240 -5.67 10.92 6.30
CA GLY A 240 -6.86 11.27 7.08
C GLY A 240 -6.58 12.02 8.38
N GLY A 241 -7.58 12.65 8.95
CA GLY A 241 -7.53 13.11 10.34
C GLY A 241 -7.34 11.95 11.31
N ALA A 242 -7.03 12.24 12.58
CA ALA A 242 -6.97 11.18 13.59
C ALA A 242 -8.35 10.49 13.68
N PRO A 243 -8.38 9.13 13.62
CA PRO A 243 -9.64 8.43 13.76
C PRO A 243 -10.28 8.74 15.11
N PRO A 244 -11.62 8.69 15.23
CA PRO A 244 -12.30 8.90 16.50
C PRO A 244 -11.76 7.95 17.58
N ARG A 245 -11.80 8.42 18.83
CA ARG A 245 -11.43 7.59 19.98
C ARG A 245 -12.34 6.36 20.06
N GLY A 246 -11.74 5.19 20.30
CA GLY A 246 -12.48 3.92 20.40
C GLY A 246 -13.01 3.38 19.07
N SER A 247 -12.56 3.90 17.92
CA SER A 247 -12.94 3.40 16.59
C SER A 247 -12.02 2.24 16.12
N GLY A 248 -12.40 1.62 15.00
CA GLY A 248 -11.66 0.50 14.43
C GLY A 248 -11.94 -0.83 15.14
N ALA A 249 -10.97 -1.73 15.18
CA ALA A 249 -11.13 -3.07 15.75
C ALA A 249 -11.65 -3.05 17.19
N ILE A 250 -11.21 -2.09 18.00
CA ILE A 250 -11.64 -1.99 19.39
C ILE A 250 -13.14 -1.64 19.50
N ALA A 251 -13.70 -0.89 18.56
CA ALA A 251 -15.14 -0.62 18.53
C ALA A 251 -15.94 -1.91 18.36
N GLU A 252 -15.45 -2.84 17.53
CA GLU A 252 -16.10 -4.13 17.34
C GLU A 252 -16.04 -4.98 18.62
N ALA A 253 -14.92 -5.01 19.33
CA ALA A 253 -14.81 -5.70 20.60
C ALA A 253 -15.76 -5.12 21.67
N VAL A 254 -15.90 -3.80 21.72
CA VAL A 254 -16.86 -3.13 22.62
C VAL A 254 -18.31 -3.45 22.22
N ARG A 255 -18.63 -3.47 20.94
CA ARG A 255 -19.95 -3.85 20.43
C ARG A 255 -20.29 -5.28 20.85
N ILE A 256 -19.38 -6.24 20.58
CA ILE A 256 -19.57 -7.65 20.97
C ILE A 256 -19.75 -7.78 22.48
N TRP A 257 -18.92 -7.07 23.26
CA TRP A 257 -19.05 -7.06 24.72
C TRP A 257 -20.43 -6.64 25.19
N ASN A 258 -21.00 -5.61 24.60
CA ASN A 258 -22.30 -5.07 25.00
C ASN A 258 -23.48 -5.92 24.51
N GLU A 259 -23.40 -6.45 23.29
CA GLU A 259 -24.55 -7.01 22.58
C GLU A 259 -24.56 -8.55 22.53
N GLU A 260 -23.39 -9.19 22.36
CA GLU A 260 -23.31 -10.61 21.99
C GLU A 260 -22.51 -11.47 22.98
N ALA A 261 -21.69 -10.90 23.89
CA ALA A 261 -20.77 -11.68 24.70
C ALA A 261 -21.48 -12.68 25.63
N GLY A 262 -21.14 -13.96 25.47
CA GLY A 262 -21.60 -15.04 26.34
C GLY A 262 -20.92 -15.07 27.71
N ASP A 263 -19.63 -14.64 27.76
CA ASP A 263 -18.85 -14.55 29.02
C ASP A 263 -18.38 -13.13 29.29
N ARG A 264 -19.03 -12.45 30.20
CA ARG A 264 -18.68 -11.13 30.72
C ARG A 264 -17.94 -11.18 32.05
N SER A 265 -17.06 -12.16 32.22
CA SER A 265 -16.25 -12.33 33.44
C SER A 265 -15.38 -11.08 33.70
N PRO A 266 -14.96 -10.88 34.96
CA PRO A 266 -14.01 -9.82 35.32
C PRO A 266 -12.69 -9.93 34.54
N ALA A 267 -12.24 -11.15 34.21
CA ALA A 267 -11.03 -11.38 33.43
C ALA A 267 -11.16 -10.86 31.98
N ASN A 268 -12.27 -11.17 31.30
CA ASN A 268 -12.53 -10.66 29.96
C ASN A 268 -12.76 -9.15 29.95
N ARG A 269 -13.35 -8.59 31.00
CA ARG A 269 -13.46 -7.13 31.17
C ARG A 269 -12.09 -6.46 31.30
N ASP A 270 -11.18 -7.02 32.12
CA ASP A 270 -9.83 -6.50 32.29
C ASP A 270 -9.05 -6.57 30.95
N ARG A 271 -9.17 -7.69 30.23
CA ARG A 271 -8.55 -7.87 28.92
C ARG A 271 -9.08 -6.84 27.89
N LEU A 272 -10.37 -6.61 27.84
CA LEU A 272 -10.98 -5.56 26.98
C LEU A 272 -10.43 -4.17 27.33
N MET A 273 -10.35 -3.83 28.61
CA MET A 273 -9.85 -2.52 29.04
C MET A 273 -8.37 -2.33 28.71
N ARG A 274 -7.52 -3.37 28.87
CA ARG A 274 -6.12 -3.31 28.46
C ARG A 274 -5.98 -3.08 26.98
N LEU A 275 -6.72 -3.82 26.14
CA LEU A 275 -6.69 -3.65 24.68
C LEU A 275 -7.23 -2.29 24.25
N TRP A 276 -8.21 -1.75 24.97
CA TRP A 276 -8.70 -0.40 24.71
C TRP A 276 -7.61 0.66 24.96
N ILE A 277 -6.84 0.52 26.06
CA ILE A 277 -5.70 1.39 26.38
C ILE A 277 -4.62 1.28 25.30
N GLU A 278 -4.29 0.07 24.86
CA GLU A 278 -3.30 -0.18 23.81
C GLU A 278 -3.71 0.44 22.46
N ALA A 279 -4.99 0.29 22.08
CA ALA A 279 -5.54 0.88 20.87
C ALA A 279 -5.51 2.43 20.94
N GLU A 280 -5.81 3.01 22.10
CA GLU A 280 -5.73 4.45 22.29
C GLU A 280 -4.28 4.97 22.28
N ALA A 281 -3.35 4.26 22.88
CA ALA A 281 -1.93 4.58 22.83
C ALA A 281 -1.41 4.58 21.39
N LEU A 282 -1.82 3.58 20.57
CA LEU A 282 -1.50 3.52 19.15
C LEU A 282 -2.10 4.71 18.39
N ARG A 283 -3.37 5.06 18.66
CA ARG A 283 -4.03 6.22 18.05
C ARG A 283 -3.27 7.52 18.34
N LEU A 284 -2.87 7.73 19.60
CA LEU A 284 -2.10 8.91 20.03
C LEU A 284 -0.71 8.93 19.39
N THR A 285 -0.06 7.78 19.26
CA THR A 285 1.22 7.64 18.56
C THR A 285 1.10 8.06 17.08
N ASN A 286 0.01 7.65 16.41
CA ASN A 286 -0.26 8.05 15.02
C ASN A 286 -0.54 9.56 14.88
N ILE A 287 -1.22 10.17 15.86
CA ILE A 287 -1.41 11.63 15.92
C ILE A 287 -0.05 12.34 16.02
N ARG A 288 0.82 11.89 16.93
CA ARG A 288 2.17 12.44 17.09
C ARG A 288 2.99 12.29 15.83
N ALA A 289 2.94 11.11 15.20
CA ALA A 289 3.59 10.87 13.91
C ALA A 289 3.16 11.87 12.83
N GLY A 290 1.86 12.16 12.76
CA GLY A 290 1.30 13.16 11.85
C GLY A 290 1.75 14.58 12.18
N GLN A 291 1.87 14.93 13.46
CA GLN A 291 2.40 16.23 13.91
C GLN A 291 3.88 16.40 13.56
N ASN A 292 4.71 15.39 13.86
CA ASN A 292 6.14 15.42 13.58
C ASN A 292 6.43 15.55 12.07
N ARG A 293 5.70 14.82 11.22
CA ARG A 293 5.82 14.96 9.76
C ARG A 293 5.48 16.38 9.28
N ARG A 294 4.43 16.99 9.83
CA ARG A 294 4.06 18.39 9.51
C ARG A 294 5.10 19.41 9.95
N ALA A 295 5.80 19.10 11.03
CA ALA A 295 6.89 19.92 11.54
C ALA A 295 8.25 19.69 10.80
N GLY A 296 8.27 18.81 9.79
CA GLY A 296 9.49 18.48 9.04
C GLY A 296 10.43 17.50 9.77
N ASN A 297 10.02 16.91 10.89
CA ASN A 297 10.82 16.02 11.73
C ASN A 297 10.18 14.62 11.83
N PRO A 298 10.11 13.84 10.72
CA PRO A 298 9.57 12.48 10.79
C PRO A 298 10.46 11.60 11.68
N GLY A 299 9.85 10.94 12.66
CA GLY A 299 10.52 10.01 13.57
C GLY A 299 10.23 8.55 13.24
N PRO A 300 10.57 7.63 14.16
CA PRO A 300 10.39 6.18 14.00
C PRO A 300 8.94 5.70 14.13
N GLU A 301 8.01 6.61 14.34
CA GLU A 301 6.61 6.30 14.67
C GLU A 301 5.94 5.39 13.65
N GLY A 302 6.34 5.46 12.36
CA GLY A 302 5.79 4.58 11.32
C GLY A 302 6.08 3.10 11.57
N SER A 303 7.30 2.76 11.99
CA SER A 303 7.68 1.39 12.34
C SER A 303 7.04 0.94 13.66
N ILE A 304 6.98 1.82 14.67
CA ILE A 304 6.30 1.58 15.94
C ILE A 304 4.80 1.32 15.68
N ALA A 305 4.17 2.18 14.89
CA ALA A 305 2.74 2.09 14.60
C ALA A 305 2.40 0.78 13.86
N LYS A 306 3.19 0.40 12.86
CA LYS A 306 2.97 -0.86 12.11
C LYS A 306 3.13 -2.09 13.01
N LEU A 307 4.20 -2.14 13.81
CA LEU A 307 4.45 -3.23 14.75
C LEU A 307 3.30 -3.36 15.76
N LYS A 308 2.95 -2.23 16.39
CA LYS A 308 1.93 -2.21 17.44
C LYS A 308 0.53 -2.46 16.88
N PHE A 309 0.22 -1.93 15.69
CA PHE A 309 -1.04 -2.22 15.00
C PHE A 309 -1.23 -3.73 14.80
N ALA A 310 -0.20 -4.43 14.31
CA ALA A 310 -0.28 -5.86 14.08
C ALA A 310 -0.60 -6.63 15.38
N GLU A 311 0.12 -6.34 16.46
CA GLU A 311 -0.05 -7.00 17.76
C GLU A 311 -1.44 -6.71 18.38
N VAL A 312 -1.82 -5.44 18.43
CA VAL A 312 -3.09 -5.02 19.05
C VAL A 312 -4.29 -5.51 18.25
N ASN A 313 -4.22 -5.43 16.91
CA ASN A 313 -5.31 -5.86 16.04
C ASN A 313 -5.57 -7.37 16.18
N MET A 314 -4.51 -8.19 16.17
CA MET A 314 -4.62 -9.63 16.41
C MET A 314 -5.24 -9.92 17.78
N ALA A 315 -4.74 -9.29 18.84
CA ALA A 315 -5.23 -9.53 20.19
C ALA A 315 -6.68 -9.08 20.41
N ILE A 316 -7.10 -8.00 19.75
CA ILE A 316 -8.50 -7.54 19.79
C ILE A 316 -9.43 -8.56 19.14
N TYR A 317 -9.09 -9.05 17.93
CA TYR A 317 -9.95 -10.03 17.26
C TYR A 317 -9.89 -11.42 17.91
N GLU A 318 -8.82 -11.77 18.60
CA GLU A 318 -8.78 -12.92 19.50
C GLU A 318 -9.80 -12.79 20.63
N LEU A 319 -9.80 -11.63 21.31
CA LEU A 319 -10.81 -11.36 22.34
C LEU A 319 -12.24 -11.42 21.75
N CYS A 320 -12.47 -10.87 20.55
CA CYS A 320 -13.77 -10.93 19.90
C CYS A 320 -14.27 -12.39 19.73
N VAL A 321 -13.38 -13.26 19.25
CA VAL A 321 -13.71 -14.70 19.06
C VAL A 321 -13.96 -15.37 20.39
N ASP A 322 -13.16 -15.11 21.43
CA ASP A 322 -13.36 -15.65 22.77
C ASP A 322 -14.72 -15.21 23.36
N LEU A 323 -15.09 -13.95 23.19
CA LEU A 323 -16.36 -13.41 23.67
C LEU A 323 -17.59 -13.99 22.96
N LEU A 324 -17.46 -14.30 21.67
CA LEU A 324 -18.50 -14.96 20.88
C LEU A 324 -18.62 -16.44 21.19
N GLY A 325 -17.57 -17.07 21.75
CA GLY A 325 -17.57 -18.49 22.10
C GLY A 325 -17.84 -19.42 20.91
N ALA A 326 -18.76 -20.37 21.06
CA ALA A 326 -19.07 -21.36 20.04
C ALA A 326 -19.57 -20.74 18.73
N ASP A 327 -20.27 -19.62 18.79
CA ASP A 327 -20.77 -18.94 17.60
C ASP A 327 -19.65 -18.43 16.69
N ALA A 328 -18.47 -18.17 17.25
CA ALA A 328 -17.31 -17.80 16.46
C ALA A 328 -16.76 -18.91 15.57
N LEU A 329 -17.08 -20.17 15.85
CA LEU A 329 -16.63 -21.34 15.10
C LEU A 329 -17.44 -21.61 13.84
N VAL A 330 -18.57 -20.93 13.66
CA VAL A 330 -19.43 -21.07 12.46
C VAL A 330 -18.79 -20.34 11.29
N GLY A 331 -18.35 -21.09 10.28
CA GLY A 331 -17.63 -20.57 9.12
C GLY A 331 -18.51 -19.87 8.08
N PHE A 332 -17.85 -19.28 7.07
CA PHE A 332 -18.48 -18.51 5.99
C PHE A 332 -18.86 -19.35 4.75
N GLY A 333 -18.71 -20.66 4.78
CA GLY A 333 -18.86 -21.55 3.63
C GLY A 333 -17.52 -21.82 2.94
N TYR A 334 -17.58 -22.66 1.89
CA TYR A 334 -16.38 -23.17 1.19
C TYR A 334 -16.10 -22.46 -0.14
N GLU A 335 -16.98 -21.56 -0.55
CA GLU A 335 -16.83 -20.85 -1.82
C GLU A 335 -15.68 -19.86 -1.78
N MET A 336 -14.83 -19.88 -2.84
CA MET A 336 -13.81 -18.88 -3.03
C MET A 336 -14.43 -17.62 -3.63
N ARG A 337 -14.16 -16.47 -3.02
CA ARG A 337 -14.61 -15.16 -3.51
C ARG A 337 -13.40 -14.33 -3.97
N ARG A 338 -13.44 -13.87 -5.21
CA ARG A 338 -12.49 -12.87 -5.72
C ARG A 338 -12.95 -11.49 -5.28
N ALA A 339 -12.30 -10.97 -4.26
CA ALA A 339 -12.58 -9.63 -3.77
C ALA A 339 -11.95 -8.57 -4.68
N GLU A 340 -12.68 -7.53 -4.97
CA GLU A 340 -12.19 -6.33 -5.70
C GLU A 340 -11.87 -5.17 -4.73
N ASN A 341 -11.89 -5.46 -3.44
CA ASN A 341 -11.62 -4.50 -2.38
C ASN A 341 -10.47 -4.98 -1.49
N LEU A 342 -9.73 -4.04 -0.92
CA LEU A 342 -8.71 -4.34 0.08
C LEU A 342 -9.38 -4.83 1.37
N GLY A 343 -9.12 -6.07 1.77
CA GLY A 343 -9.68 -6.70 2.96
C GLY A 343 -9.09 -6.21 4.30
N LEU A 344 -8.55 -4.99 4.35
CA LEU A 344 -7.84 -4.45 5.52
C LEU A 344 -8.76 -4.12 6.69
N THR A 345 -10.03 -3.82 6.41
CA THR A 345 -11.04 -3.53 7.43
C THR A 345 -12.32 -4.29 7.11
N GLY A 346 -12.96 -4.83 8.14
CA GLY A 346 -14.25 -5.50 7.99
C GLY A 346 -15.41 -4.58 8.42
N PRO A 347 -16.61 -4.77 7.87
CA PRO A 347 -17.82 -4.15 8.38
C PRO A 347 -18.11 -4.65 9.82
N PRO A 348 -18.98 -3.95 10.57
CA PRO A 348 -19.49 -4.47 11.84
C PRO A 348 -20.01 -5.90 11.71
N GLY A 349 -19.76 -6.75 12.70
CA GLY A 349 -20.12 -8.18 12.65
C GLY A 349 -19.12 -9.07 11.91
N SER A 350 -17.98 -8.53 11.45
CA SER A 350 -16.98 -9.30 10.71
C SER A 350 -15.85 -9.89 11.58
N ALA A 351 -15.99 -9.90 12.90
CA ALA A 351 -14.94 -10.30 13.85
C ALA A 351 -14.28 -11.65 13.52
N ARG A 352 -15.09 -12.67 13.13
CA ARG A 352 -14.59 -14.01 12.74
C ARG A 352 -13.65 -13.94 11.53
N LYS A 353 -14.05 -13.23 10.48
CA LYS A 353 -13.24 -13.00 9.28
C LYS A 353 -11.98 -12.23 9.65
N MET A 354 -12.12 -11.17 10.43
CA MET A 354 -11.00 -10.30 10.80
C MET A 354 -10.03 -11.00 11.76
N PHE A 355 -10.47 -11.95 12.58
CA PHE A 355 -9.60 -12.84 13.34
C PHE A 355 -8.64 -13.59 12.41
N LEU A 356 -9.17 -14.25 11.38
CA LEU A 356 -8.35 -14.95 10.38
C LEU A 356 -7.46 -13.99 9.60
N ARG A 357 -8.02 -12.89 9.10
CA ARG A 357 -7.30 -11.89 8.28
C ARG A 357 -6.17 -11.20 9.05
N SER A 358 -6.37 -10.95 10.33
CA SER A 358 -5.40 -10.22 11.17
C SER A 358 -4.06 -10.97 11.33
N ARG A 359 -4.01 -12.29 11.10
CA ARG A 359 -2.75 -13.06 11.14
C ARG A 359 -1.72 -12.52 10.15
N ALA A 360 -2.17 -12.03 8.99
CA ALA A 360 -1.30 -11.41 8.00
C ALA A 360 -0.69 -10.07 8.46
N ASN A 361 -1.30 -9.38 9.42
CA ASN A 361 -0.81 -8.07 9.88
C ASN A 361 0.61 -8.10 10.44
N SER A 362 1.07 -9.24 11.00
CA SER A 362 2.45 -9.40 11.46
C SER A 362 3.45 -9.69 10.34
N ILE A 363 2.97 -9.92 9.10
CA ILE A 363 3.76 -10.35 7.94
C ILE A 363 3.79 -9.26 6.86
N GLU A 364 2.64 -8.81 6.41
CA GLU A 364 2.47 -7.82 5.34
C GLU A 364 3.07 -6.44 5.69
N GLY A 365 3.49 -5.66 4.69
CA GLY A 365 4.07 -4.32 4.90
C GLY A 365 5.40 -4.33 5.71
N GLY A 366 6.13 -5.43 5.67
CA GLY A 366 7.31 -5.73 6.49
C GLY A 366 6.94 -6.43 7.80
N THR A 367 7.57 -7.59 8.05
CA THR A 367 7.26 -8.42 9.22
C THR A 367 7.53 -7.68 10.54
N SER A 368 6.94 -8.18 11.62
CA SER A 368 7.20 -7.66 12.98
C SER A 368 8.70 -7.66 13.30
N GLU A 369 9.44 -8.67 12.84
CA GLU A 369 10.90 -8.78 13.00
C GLU A 369 11.63 -7.69 12.23
N ILE A 370 11.24 -7.42 10.97
CA ILE A 370 11.80 -6.32 10.17
C ILE A 370 11.56 -4.97 10.86
N GLN A 371 10.37 -4.76 11.43
CA GLN A 371 10.09 -3.51 12.15
C GLN A 371 10.95 -3.39 13.41
N ARG A 372 11.17 -4.49 14.15
CA ARG A 372 12.06 -4.52 15.32
C ARG A 372 13.51 -4.25 14.93
N ASN A 373 14.00 -4.83 13.82
CA ASN A 373 15.34 -4.56 13.31
C ASN A 373 15.53 -3.10 12.93
N ILE A 374 14.54 -2.50 12.22
CA ILE A 374 14.58 -1.07 11.89
C ILE A 374 14.65 -0.20 13.16
N LEU A 375 13.84 -0.51 14.17
CA LEU A 375 13.84 0.22 15.43
C LEU A 375 15.15 0.00 16.21
N GLY A 376 15.64 -1.22 16.28
CA GLY A 376 16.90 -1.58 16.97
C GLY A 376 18.09 -0.88 16.32
N GLU A 377 18.30 -1.10 15.04
CA GLU A 377 19.49 -0.62 14.33
C GLU A 377 19.48 0.90 14.08
N ARG A 378 18.37 1.43 13.58
CA ARG A 378 18.32 2.83 13.10
C ARG A 378 17.89 3.83 14.15
N VAL A 379 17.15 3.41 15.17
CA VAL A 379 16.63 4.31 16.21
C VAL A 379 17.42 4.17 17.50
N LEU A 380 17.67 2.93 17.94
CA LEU A 380 18.41 2.66 19.19
C LEU A 380 19.92 2.55 18.97
N GLY A 381 20.40 2.49 17.70
CA GLY A 381 21.83 2.38 17.39
C GLY A 381 22.43 1.03 17.77
N LEU A 382 21.62 -0.03 17.88
CA LEU A 382 22.11 -1.38 18.17
C LEU A 382 22.91 -1.92 16.98
N PRO A 383 23.87 -2.83 17.21
CA PRO A 383 24.61 -3.49 16.14
C PRO A 383 23.66 -4.20 15.16
N GLY A 384 23.90 -4.02 13.86
CA GLY A 384 23.18 -4.76 12.82
C GLY A 384 23.62 -6.22 12.76
N GLU A 385 22.78 -7.05 12.15
CA GLU A 385 23.09 -8.46 11.89
C GLU A 385 24.35 -8.62 11.02
N PRO A 386 25.21 -9.64 11.29
CA PRO A 386 26.32 -9.98 10.42
C PRO A 386 25.83 -10.28 9.01
N ARG A 387 26.36 -9.56 8.02
CA ARG A 387 25.98 -9.74 6.60
C ARG A 387 27.07 -10.45 5.84
N VAL A 388 26.87 -11.74 5.59
CA VAL A 388 27.78 -12.59 4.80
C VAL A 388 27.61 -12.41 3.28
N ASP A 389 26.55 -11.72 2.86
CA ASP A 389 26.10 -11.58 1.48
C ASP A 389 26.24 -10.16 0.89
N LYS A 390 26.80 -9.20 1.66
CA LYS A 390 26.72 -7.78 1.34
C LYS A 390 27.41 -7.39 0.02
N ASP A 391 28.58 -7.95 -0.24
CA ASP A 391 29.41 -7.61 -1.42
C ASP A 391 29.65 -8.82 -2.32
N VAL A 392 28.86 -9.88 -2.13
CA VAL A 392 28.94 -11.12 -2.91
C VAL A 392 27.99 -11.01 -4.10
N PRO A 393 28.38 -11.47 -5.33
CA PRO A 393 27.45 -11.63 -6.44
C PRO A 393 26.20 -12.42 -6.02
N TRP A 394 25.03 -11.94 -6.43
CA TRP A 394 23.78 -12.63 -6.07
C TRP A 394 23.75 -14.09 -6.52
N SER A 395 24.38 -14.42 -7.66
CA SER A 395 24.52 -15.80 -8.18
C SER A 395 25.26 -16.73 -7.20
N LYS A 396 26.08 -16.18 -6.29
CA LYS A 396 26.91 -16.93 -5.33
C LYS A 396 26.38 -16.89 -3.90
N VAL A 397 25.28 -16.18 -3.65
CA VAL A 397 24.66 -16.16 -2.32
C VAL A 397 23.98 -17.51 -2.06
N PRO A 398 24.28 -18.21 -0.94
CA PRO A 398 23.60 -19.45 -0.57
C PRO A 398 22.09 -19.23 -0.40
N ARG A 399 21.28 -20.18 -0.88
CA ARG A 399 19.81 -20.13 -0.84
C ARG A 399 19.25 -21.34 -0.14
#